data_52fece7ecfaa6a0ebaf11d07c867067f
#
_entry.id   52fece7ecfaa6a0ebaf11d07c867067f
#
_cell.length_a   1.000
_cell.length_b   1.000
_cell.length_c   1.000
_cell.angle_alpha   90.00
_cell.angle_beta   90.00
_cell.angle_gamma   90.00
#
_symmetry.space_group_name_H-M   'P 1'
#
loop_
_entity.id
_entity.type
_entity.pdbx_description
1 polymer ?
#
loop_
_entity_poly.entity_id
_entity_poly.type
_entity_poly.pdbx_seq_one_letter_code
_entity_poly.pdbx_strand_id
1 'polypeptide(L)'
;MCQLDVYLPEDVYCASGRTIELYNRQICLQAEQYHVKWDCRVGKALKRKFSVTGTDALLGDYSLTFEIYDDRLVCLCRKEAVLHIVKNTIVRKYSILPIGDSLTNNKLWEPEVMGLSHGKISFVGTRGPYFAADSQGSKWSCCHEGRSGASARWYIDDSLYTFETRYVGNPEVDGTGNPFFDPVKKQFSYSYYIRTQGKYLNDMPDCLLIYLGTNGIALDNEKNAGCIKLLVDNFRAEEPNMPVYVVNTLYRGNQDGIGTQQDSDGYASQAGLFKYEEDKKVMNLQIMLSDMLHGCNNLYFIPVAATHDSEYNFGAVETPVNPRAV
;
A
#
# COMPACT_ATOMS: atom_id res chain seq x y z
N MET A 1 29.75 -8.80 7.53
CA MET A 1 28.42 -8.87 8.19
C MET A 1 27.40 -8.67 7.11
N CYS A 2 26.47 -9.60 6.92
CA CYS A 2 25.37 -9.38 6.00
C CYS A 2 24.49 -8.28 6.62
N GLN A 3 24.28 -7.18 5.91
CA GLN A 3 23.41 -6.13 6.40
C GLN A 3 21.98 -6.66 6.32
N LEU A 4 21.28 -6.68 7.45
CA LEU A 4 19.88 -7.07 7.49
C LEU A 4 19.03 -5.90 6.98
N ASP A 5 18.21 -6.17 5.96
CA ASP A 5 17.19 -5.23 5.52
C ASP A 5 15.98 -5.38 6.44
N VAL A 6 15.69 -4.34 7.22
CA VAL A 6 14.61 -4.32 8.20
C VAL A 6 13.78 -3.06 8.02
N TYR A 7 12.50 -3.24 7.75
CA TYR A 7 11.53 -2.16 7.66
C TYR A 7 10.44 -2.32 8.74
N LEU A 8 10.46 -1.46 9.73
CA LEU A 8 9.37 -1.28 10.69
C LEU A 8 8.76 0.10 10.44
N PRO A 9 7.44 0.21 10.18
CA PRO A 9 6.77 1.52 10.08
C PRO A 9 6.99 2.34 11.37
N GLU A 10 7.26 3.62 11.22
CA GLU A 10 7.46 4.51 12.38
C GLU A 10 6.20 4.63 13.25
N ASP A 11 5.03 4.66 12.59
CA ASP A 11 3.74 4.74 13.24
C ASP A 11 2.88 3.53 12.86
N VAL A 12 2.30 2.90 13.87
CA VAL A 12 1.39 1.75 13.74
C VAL A 12 0.08 2.09 14.44
N TYR A 13 -1.04 2.02 13.72
CA TYR A 13 -2.36 2.39 14.26
C TYR A 13 -3.24 1.17 14.47
N CYS A 14 -3.83 1.07 15.65
CA CYS A 14 -4.82 0.04 15.99
C CYS A 14 -6.10 0.71 16.53
N ALA A 15 -7.20 0.57 15.83
CA ALA A 15 -8.48 1.10 16.30
C ALA A 15 -9.07 0.24 17.43
N SER A 16 -9.75 0.85 18.40
CA SER A 16 -10.43 0.10 19.46
C SER A 16 -11.47 -0.87 18.89
N GLY A 17 -11.53 -2.09 19.41
CA GLY A 17 -12.34 -3.20 18.88
C GLY A 17 -11.73 -3.89 17.66
N ARG A 18 -10.52 -3.52 17.24
CA ARG A 18 -9.80 -4.15 16.12
C ARG A 18 -8.51 -4.79 16.60
N THR A 19 -8.04 -5.77 15.83
CA THR A 19 -6.73 -6.41 16.03
C THR A 19 -5.82 -6.05 14.88
N ILE A 20 -4.57 -5.67 15.19
CA ILE A 20 -3.50 -5.54 14.21
C ILE A 20 -2.43 -6.59 14.49
N GLU A 21 -1.83 -7.10 13.45
CA GLU A 21 -0.76 -8.09 13.49
C GLU A 21 0.40 -7.61 12.65
N LEU A 22 1.61 -7.64 13.19
CA LEU A 22 2.86 -7.33 12.51
C LEU A 22 3.68 -8.60 12.40
N TYR A 23 3.96 -9.02 11.18
CA TYR A 23 4.61 -10.31 10.94
C TYR A 23 6.12 -10.16 10.86
N ASN A 24 6.85 -11.03 11.57
CA ASN A 24 8.32 -10.97 11.66
C ASN A 24 8.96 -10.95 10.28
N ARG A 25 8.51 -11.81 9.37
CA ARG A 25 9.05 -11.93 8.02
C ARG A 25 8.76 -10.72 7.15
N GLN A 26 7.66 -10.01 7.37
CA GLN A 26 7.33 -8.79 6.66
C GLN A 26 8.14 -7.58 7.15
N ILE A 27 8.67 -7.66 8.37
CA ILE A 27 9.57 -6.64 8.93
C ILE A 27 11.03 -6.96 8.58
N CYS A 28 11.41 -8.24 8.57
CA CYS A 28 12.72 -8.71 8.14
C CYS A 28 12.56 -10.03 7.39
N LEU A 29 12.90 -10.06 6.11
CA LEU A 29 12.70 -11.24 5.26
C LEU A 29 13.43 -12.50 5.75
N GLN A 30 14.51 -12.30 6.49
CA GLN A 30 15.35 -13.36 7.06
C GLN A 30 15.04 -13.65 8.54
N ALA A 31 13.93 -13.12 9.07
CA ALA A 31 13.62 -13.22 10.50
C ALA A 31 13.64 -14.65 11.06
N GLU A 32 13.33 -15.67 10.24
CA GLU A 32 13.33 -17.08 10.66
C GLU A 32 14.72 -17.65 10.95
N GLN A 33 15.78 -16.99 10.47
CA GLN A 33 17.17 -17.38 10.68
C GLN A 33 17.75 -16.81 11.99
N TYR A 34 16.96 -16.04 12.74
CA TYR A 34 17.40 -15.28 13.90
C TYR A 34 16.42 -15.37 15.05
N HIS A 35 16.87 -14.95 16.24
CA HIS A 35 15.99 -14.78 17.38
C HIS A 35 15.34 -13.39 17.31
N VAL A 36 14.03 -13.37 17.15
CA VAL A 36 13.24 -12.13 17.10
C VAL A 36 12.62 -11.84 18.45
N LYS A 37 12.77 -10.60 18.91
CA LYS A 37 12.12 -10.10 20.11
C LYS A 37 11.28 -8.86 19.78
N TRP A 38 10.04 -8.89 20.21
CA TRP A 38 9.17 -7.72 20.29
C TRP A 38 9.09 -7.24 21.74
N ASP A 39 9.13 -5.93 21.91
CA ASP A 39 8.90 -5.30 23.22
C ASP A 39 7.87 -4.17 23.06
N CYS A 40 6.77 -4.31 23.82
CA CYS A 40 5.73 -3.32 23.90
C CYS A 40 4.93 -3.57 25.17
N ARG A 41 4.52 -2.51 25.85
CA ARG A 41 3.73 -2.59 27.09
C ARG A 41 2.36 -3.25 26.89
N VAL A 42 1.83 -3.24 25.66
CA VAL A 42 0.54 -3.82 25.31
C VAL A 42 0.71 -4.81 24.16
N GLY A 43 -0.26 -5.70 23.97
CA GLY A 43 -0.18 -6.73 22.92
C GLY A 43 0.62 -7.96 23.36
N LYS A 44 0.96 -8.82 22.41
CA LYS A 44 1.64 -10.11 22.64
C LYS A 44 2.65 -10.38 21.53
N ALA A 45 3.87 -10.70 21.89
CA ALA A 45 4.85 -11.31 21.01
C ALA A 45 4.50 -12.80 20.84
N LEU A 46 4.31 -13.23 19.62
CA LEU A 46 4.05 -14.61 19.22
C LEU A 46 5.21 -15.10 18.35
N LYS A 47 5.29 -16.41 18.10
CA LYS A 47 6.41 -17.00 17.35
C LYS A 47 6.69 -16.31 16.01
N ARG A 48 5.65 -15.90 15.28
CA ARG A 48 5.77 -15.36 13.92
C ARG A 48 5.37 -13.89 13.81
N LYS A 49 4.79 -13.31 14.86
CA LYS A 49 4.19 -11.98 14.80
C LYS A 49 4.06 -11.32 16.17
N PHE A 50 3.93 -10.03 16.16
CA PHE A 50 3.35 -9.26 17.25
C PHE A 50 1.87 -9.05 16.98
N SER A 51 1.03 -9.18 18.00
CA SER A 51 -0.42 -9.00 17.88
C SER A 51 -0.96 -8.13 19.00
N VAL A 52 -1.79 -7.16 18.68
CA VAL A 52 -2.48 -6.31 19.64
C VAL A 52 -3.93 -6.11 19.27
N THR A 53 -4.82 -6.23 20.25
CA THR A 53 -6.23 -5.85 20.11
C THR A 53 -6.46 -4.54 20.83
N GLY A 54 -6.84 -3.51 20.11
CA GLY A 54 -7.19 -2.21 20.68
C GLY A 54 -8.47 -2.30 21.50
N THR A 55 -8.50 -1.62 22.63
CA THR A 55 -9.70 -1.42 23.44
C THR A 55 -9.74 0.02 23.95
N ASP A 56 -10.92 0.51 24.35
CA ASP A 56 -11.04 1.86 24.88
C ASP A 56 -10.23 2.08 26.16
N ALA A 57 -9.93 1.00 26.91
CA ALA A 57 -9.09 1.07 28.09
C ALA A 57 -7.58 1.21 27.76
N LEU A 58 -7.21 0.96 26.50
CA LEU A 58 -5.82 1.02 26.03
C LEU A 58 -5.57 2.22 25.10
N LEU A 59 -6.47 3.19 25.04
CA LEU A 59 -6.26 4.37 24.20
C LEU A 59 -4.98 5.11 24.61
N GLY A 60 -4.13 5.43 23.62
CA GLY A 60 -2.87 6.14 23.84
C GLY A 60 -1.73 5.61 22.97
N ASP A 61 -0.54 6.14 23.21
CA ASP A 61 0.67 5.85 22.46
C ASP A 61 1.61 4.95 23.27
N TYR A 62 2.17 3.96 22.60
CA TYR A 62 3.05 2.95 23.22
C TYR A 62 4.32 2.80 22.39
N SER A 63 5.48 2.78 23.05
CA SER A 63 6.73 2.39 22.38
C SER A 63 6.64 0.93 21.96
N LEU A 64 6.99 0.66 20.71
CA LEU A 64 7.06 -0.66 20.12
C LEU A 64 8.47 -0.87 19.58
N THR A 65 9.13 -1.94 20.02
CA THR A 65 10.49 -2.26 19.59
C THR A 65 10.54 -3.63 18.94
N PHE A 66 11.25 -3.72 17.83
CA PHE A 66 11.59 -4.95 17.12
C PHE A 66 13.09 -5.16 17.15
N GLU A 67 13.55 -6.27 17.69
CA GLU A 67 14.97 -6.60 17.85
C GLU A 67 15.28 -7.96 17.22
N ILE A 68 16.44 -8.06 16.59
CA ILE A 68 16.95 -9.28 15.97
C ILE A 68 18.30 -9.63 16.62
N TYR A 69 18.45 -10.86 17.05
CA TYR A 69 19.65 -11.40 17.70
C TYR A 69 20.18 -12.61 16.94
N ASP A 70 21.49 -12.76 16.92
CA ASP A 70 22.15 -13.99 16.45
C ASP A 70 22.10 -15.13 17.49
N ASP A 71 22.64 -16.30 17.15
CA ASP A 71 22.70 -17.47 18.04
C ASP A 71 23.53 -17.23 19.31
N ARG A 72 24.35 -16.19 19.34
CA ARG A 72 25.12 -15.76 20.52
C ARG A 72 24.40 -14.71 21.34
N LEU A 73 23.16 -14.40 20.98
CA LEU A 73 22.33 -13.36 21.59
C LEU A 73 22.95 -11.95 21.46
N VAL A 74 23.74 -11.71 20.40
CA VAL A 74 24.20 -10.36 20.05
C VAL A 74 23.09 -9.69 19.25
N CYS A 75 22.68 -8.49 19.66
CA CYS A 75 21.69 -7.69 18.93
C CYS A 75 22.29 -7.22 17.62
N LEU A 76 21.74 -7.69 16.51
CA LEU A 76 22.15 -7.35 15.16
C LEU A 76 21.41 -6.12 14.60
N CYS A 77 20.15 -5.95 15.00
CA CYS A 77 19.32 -4.83 14.58
C CYS A 77 18.27 -4.52 15.65
N ARG A 78 18.01 -3.24 15.83
CA ARG A 78 16.91 -2.73 16.65
C ARG A 78 16.19 -1.63 15.86
N LYS A 79 14.87 -1.75 15.77
CA LYS A 79 13.96 -0.74 15.21
C LYS A 79 12.91 -0.35 16.25
N GLU A 80 12.53 0.91 16.22
CA GLU A 80 11.53 1.47 17.13
C GLU A 80 10.39 2.08 16.33
N ALA A 81 9.18 1.98 16.88
CA ALA A 81 7.95 2.54 16.33
C ALA A 81 7.06 3.04 17.48
N VAL A 82 6.06 3.82 17.12
CA VAL A 82 4.97 4.18 18.03
C VAL A 82 3.72 3.41 17.63
N LEU A 83 3.17 2.65 18.57
CA LEU A 83 1.88 2.01 18.45
C LEU A 83 0.81 2.94 19.02
N HIS A 84 -0.07 3.44 18.14
CA HIS A 84 -1.20 4.28 18.49
C HIS A 84 -2.46 3.44 18.62
N ILE A 85 -3.02 3.34 19.82
CA ILE A 85 -4.36 2.77 20.02
C ILE A 85 -5.35 3.94 20.02
N VAL A 86 -6.19 3.97 18.99
CA VAL A 86 -7.10 5.09 18.72
C VAL A 86 -8.56 4.67 18.81
N LYS A 87 -9.45 5.63 19.07
CA LYS A 87 -10.90 5.37 19.01
C LYS A 87 -11.31 4.93 17.61
N ASN A 88 -12.12 3.87 17.55
CA ASN A 88 -12.78 3.44 16.33
C ASN A 88 -14.03 4.31 16.05
N THR A 89 -13.83 5.61 15.86
CA THR A 89 -14.92 6.55 15.63
C THR A 89 -14.53 7.53 14.55
N ILE A 90 -15.29 7.53 13.46
CA ILE A 90 -15.17 8.50 12.38
C ILE A 90 -16.24 9.57 12.62
N VAL A 91 -15.81 10.79 12.95
CA VAL A 91 -16.70 11.87 13.41
C VAL A 91 -17.45 12.59 12.28
N ARG A 92 -16.90 12.58 11.05
CA ARG A 92 -17.51 13.18 9.86
C ARG A 92 -17.35 12.26 8.65
N LYS A 93 -18.00 12.58 7.56
CA LYS A 93 -17.70 11.90 6.28
C LYS A 93 -16.38 12.39 5.73
N TYR A 94 -15.68 11.49 5.04
CA TYR A 94 -14.43 11.75 4.32
C TYR A 94 -14.52 11.20 2.91
N SER A 95 -14.09 12.01 1.96
CA SER A 95 -14.00 11.65 0.54
C SER A 95 -12.52 11.49 0.16
N ILE A 96 -12.13 10.29 -0.25
CA ILE A 96 -10.74 9.93 -0.58
C ILE A 96 -10.60 9.83 -2.09
N LEU A 97 -9.58 10.50 -2.66
CA LEU A 97 -9.17 10.33 -4.05
C LEU A 97 -8.07 9.26 -4.13
N PRO A 98 -8.38 8.02 -4.56
CA PRO A 98 -7.38 6.98 -4.69
C PRO A 98 -6.73 7.03 -6.08
N ILE A 99 -5.43 7.25 -6.11
CA ILE A 99 -4.56 7.08 -7.28
C ILE A 99 -3.86 5.73 -7.13
N GLY A 100 -3.93 4.88 -8.16
CA GLY A 100 -3.37 3.55 -8.04
C GLY A 100 -3.24 2.80 -9.37
N ASP A 101 -2.88 1.55 -9.25
CA ASP A 101 -2.74 0.61 -10.37
C ASP A 101 -3.94 -0.34 -10.48
N SER A 102 -3.69 -1.61 -10.88
CA SER A 102 -4.73 -2.64 -10.97
C SER A 102 -5.37 -2.97 -9.61
N LEU A 103 -4.64 -2.85 -8.51
CA LEU A 103 -5.17 -3.13 -7.18
C LEU A 103 -6.29 -2.16 -6.79
N THR A 104 -6.16 -0.89 -7.20
CA THR A 104 -7.21 0.11 -7.07
C THR A 104 -8.26 -0.05 -8.17
N ASN A 105 -7.85 -0.26 -9.43
CA ASN A 105 -8.81 -0.42 -10.53
C ASN A 105 -9.76 -1.62 -10.35
N ASN A 106 -9.33 -2.67 -9.68
CA ASN A 106 -10.14 -3.86 -9.44
C ASN A 106 -11.14 -3.72 -8.28
N LYS A 107 -11.11 -2.60 -7.54
CA LYS A 107 -12.04 -2.30 -6.44
C LYS A 107 -12.08 -3.39 -5.37
N LEU A 108 -10.90 -3.92 -5.02
CA LEU A 108 -10.81 -5.06 -4.08
C LEU A 108 -10.87 -4.62 -2.62
N TRP A 109 -10.35 -3.44 -2.30
CA TRP A 109 -10.20 -2.95 -0.92
C TRP A 109 -11.15 -1.78 -0.58
N GLU A 110 -11.61 -1.03 -1.57
CA GLU A 110 -12.48 0.13 -1.37
C GLU A 110 -13.82 -0.25 -0.71
N PRO A 111 -14.53 -1.31 -1.17
CA PRO A 111 -15.78 -1.74 -0.53
C PRO A 111 -15.59 -2.11 0.94
N GLU A 112 -14.48 -2.77 1.28
CA GLU A 112 -14.15 -3.14 2.66
C GLU A 112 -13.97 -1.91 3.55
N VAL A 113 -13.23 -0.90 3.07
CA VAL A 113 -13.04 0.36 3.80
C VAL A 113 -14.37 1.08 4.00
N MET A 114 -15.24 1.10 2.99
CA MET A 114 -16.57 1.70 3.10
C MET A 114 -17.44 0.94 4.10
N GLY A 115 -17.43 -0.39 4.06
CA GLY A 115 -18.14 -1.25 5.01
C GLY A 115 -17.66 -1.05 6.45
N LEU A 116 -16.35 -1.11 6.67
CA LEU A 116 -15.71 -0.92 7.98
C LEU A 116 -15.95 0.47 8.57
N SER A 117 -16.10 1.48 7.72
CA SER A 117 -16.40 2.86 8.12
C SER A 117 -17.91 3.14 8.26
N HIS A 118 -18.76 2.15 8.02
CA HIS A 118 -20.22 2.30 7.96
C HIS A 118 -20.64 3.42 6.98
N GLY A 119 -19.96 3.51 5.83
CA GLY A 119 -20.21 4.50 4.78
C GLY A 119 -19.79 5.93 5.14
N LYS A 120 -18.98 6.12 6.17
CA LYS A 120 -18.41 7.44 6.49
C LYS A 120 -17.17 7.76 5.66
N ILE A 121 -16.52 6.76 5.08
CA ILE A 121 -15.50 6.93 4.07
C ILE A 121 -16.13 6.63 2.72
N SER A 122 -15.93 7.52 1.76
CA SER A 122 -16.31 7.37 0.36
C SER A 122 -15.08 7.59 -0.53
N PHE A 123 -15.15 7.06 -1.75
CA PHE A 123 -14.10 7.23 -2.73
C PHE A 123 -14.58 8.09 -3.88
N VAL A 124 -13.71 8.98 -4.35
CA VAL A 124 -13.98 9.90 -5.45
C VAL A 124 -13.01 9.68 -6.59
N GLY A 125 -13.45 10.00 -7.80
CA GLY A 125 -12.66 9.85 -9.00
C GLY A 125 -13.54 9.91 -10.24
N THR A 126 -12.92 10.01 -11.39
CA THR A 126 -13.63 10.05 -12.68
C THR A 126 -13.97 8.66 -13.21
N ARG A 127 -13.30 7.61 -12.68
CA ARG A 127 -13.59 6.21 -13.00
C ARG A 127 -14.65 5.65 -12.05
N GLY A 128 -15.75 5.22 -12.62
CA GLY A 128 -16.93 4.76 -11.90
C GLY A 128 -18.14 5.69 -12.12
N PRO A 129 -19.22 5.55 -11.33
CA PRO A 129 -19.30 4.67 -10.16
C PRO A 129 -19.36 3.17 -10.53
N TYR A 130 -18.60 2.38 -9.80
CA TYR A 130 -18.66 0.91 -9.85
C TYR A 130 -19.33 0.40 -8.58
N PHE A 131 -20.11 -0.69 -8.72
CA PHE A 131 -20.73 -1.34 -7.57
C PHE A 131 -19.98 -2.61 -7.23
N ALA A 132 -19.41 -2.67 -6.03
CA ALA A 132 -18.70 -3.84 -5.52
C ALA A 132 -19.19 -4.17 -4.12
N ALA A 133 -19.12 -5.44 -3.76
CA ALA A 133 -19.53 -5.91 -2.43
C ALA A 133 -18.32 -6.00 -1.50
N ASP A 134 -18.52 -5.66 -0.22
CA ASP A 134 -17.60 -5.98 0.85
C ASP A 134 -17.69 -7.46 1.25
N SER A 135 -16.83 -7.93 2.14
CA SER A 135 -16.81 -9.30 2.65
C SER A 135 -18.07 -9.71 3.41
N GLN A 136 -18.89 -8.75 3.80
CA GLN A 136 -20.19 -8.98 4.44
C GLN A 136 -21.35 -8.99 3.43
N GLY A 137 -21.07 -8.81 2.15
CA GLY A 137 -22.04 -8.81 1.07
C GLY A 137 -22.78 -7.48 0.86
N SER A 138 -22.43 -6.42 1.58
CA SER A 138 -22.98 -5.08 1.36
C SER A 138 -22.40 -4.48 0.08
N LYS A 139 -23.26 -3.87 -0.75
CA LYS A 139 -22.85 -3.25 -2.01
C LYS A 139 -22.52 -1.76 -1.81
N TRP A 140 -21.37 -1.35 -2.32
CA TRP A 140 -20.88 0.01 -2.22
C TRP A 140 -20.61 0.59 -3.62
N SER A 141 -20.82 1.89 -3.75
CA SER A 141 -20.51 2.65 -4.98
C SER A 141 -19.09 3.22 -4.86
N CYS A 142 -18.16 2.72 -5.66
CA CYS A 142 -16.76 3.11 -5.63
C CYS A 142 -16.39 3.92 -6.87
N CYS A 143 -15.70 5.04 -6.68
CA CYS A 143 -15.02 5.79 -7.73
C CYS A 143 -13.52 5.84 -7.44
N HIS A 144 -12.68 5.98 -8.47
CA HIS A 144 -11.22 5.98 -8.29
C HIS A 144 -10.49 6.58 -9.48
N GLU A 145 -9.15 6.71 -9.35
CA GLU A 145 -8.22 7.02 -10.44
C GLU A 145 -7.17 5.92 -10.63
N GLY A 146 -7.52 4.69 -10.25
CA GLY A 146 -6.66 3.52 -10.49
C GLY A 146 -6.66 3.10 -11.96
N ARG A 147 -5.49 2.68 -12.46
CA ARG A 147 -5.30 2.21 -13.85
C ARG A 147 -4.45 0.96 -13.88
N SER A 148 -4.99 -0.12 -14.43
CA SER A 148 -4.28 -1.40 -14.54
C SER A 148 -2.96 -1.23 -15.28
N GLY A 149 -1.87 -1.75 -14.68
CA GLY A 149 -0.52 -1.65 -15.22
C GLY A 149 0.18 -0.32 -14.93
N ALA A 150 -0.50 0.68 -14.36
CA ALA A 150 0.12 1.97 -14.06
C ALA A 150 1.24 1.85 -13.01
N SER A 151 2.31 2.58 -13.24
CA SER A 151 3.32 2.89 -12.23
C SER A 151 3.23 4.37 -11.86
N ALA A 152 3.92 4.81 -10.80
CA ALA A 152 3.96 6.21 -10.44
C ALA A 152 4.51 7.10 -11.58
N ARG A 153 5.42 6.56 -12.38
CA ARG A 153 5.98 7.25 -13.55
C ARG A 153 4.90 7.67 -14.56
N TRP A 154 3.83 6.89 -14.70
CA TRP A 154 2.75 7.20 -15.64
C TRP A 154 1.95 8.44 -15.25
N TYR A 155 1.88 8.74 -13.97
CA TYR A 155 1.18 9.91 -13.49
C TYR A 155 1.99 11.21 -13.61
N ILE A 156 3.32 11.09 -13.77
CA ILE A 156 4.23 12.25 -13.87
C ILE A 156 4.80 12.46 -15.28
N ASP A 157 4.72 11.47 -16.18
CA ASP A 157 5.29 11.51 -17.53
C ASP A 157 4.25 11.05 -18.57
N ASP A 158 3.62 12.02 -19.24
CA ASP A 158 2.56 11.77 -20.22
C ASP A 158 3.05 11.00 -21.47
N SER A 159 4.36 11.06 -21.76
CA SER A 159 4.93 10.35 -22.93
C SER A 159 4.84 8.83 -22.81
N LEU A 160 4.63 8.31 -21.62
CA LEU A 160 4.49 6.88 -21.33
C LEU A 160 3.05 6.38 -21.41
N TYR A 161 2.11 7.26 -21.67
CA TYR A 161 0.69 6.95 -21.66
C TYR A 161 0.28 6.30 -22.98
N THR A 162 0.73 5.07 -23.21
CA THR A 162 0.47 4.30 -24.46
C THR A 162 -0.68 3.32 -24.32
N PHE A 163 -1.25 3.16 -23.13
CA PHE A 163 -2.35 2.22 -22.90
C PHE A 163 -3.70 2.88 -23.06
N GLU A 164 -4.64 2.12 -23.61
CA GLU A 164 -6.04 2.51 -23.64
C GLU A 164 -6.53 2.82 -22.22
N THR A 165 -6.65 4.10 -21.95
CA THR A 165 -7.20 4.61 -20.72
C THR A 165 -8.71 4.68 -20.77
N ARG A 166 -9.32 3.77 -21.51
CA ARG A 166 -10.76 3.73 -21.66
C ARG A 166 -11.44 3.62 -20.31
N TYR A 167 -12.22 4.62 -20.04
CA TYR A 167 -13.12 4.61 -18.90
C TYR A 167 -14.34 3.80 -19.25
N VAL A 168 -14.53 2.73 -18.51
CA VAL A 168 -15.80 2.03 -18.55
C VAL A 168 -16.72 2.78 -17.58
N GLY A 169 -17.70 3.49 -18.09
CA GLY A 169 -18.75 4.07 -17.26
C GLY A 169 -19.01 5.57 -17.42
N ASN A 170 -18.06 6.36 -17.91
CA ASN A 170 -18.30 7.78 -18.21
C ASN A 170 -17.70 8.16 -19.57
N PRO A 171 -18.51 8.19 -20.65
CA PRO A 171 -18.02 8.46 -22.00
C PRO A 171 -17.45 9.88 -22.17
N GLU A 172 -17.78 10.82 -21.28
CA GLU A 172 -17.26 12.20 -21.37
C GLU A 172 -15.81 12.34 -20.92
N VAL A 173 -15.29 11.36 -20.18
CA VAL A 173 -13.88 11.28 -19.76
C VAL A 173 -13.14 10.11 -20.42
N ASP A 174 -13.81 9.39 -21.31
CA ASP A 174 -13.22 8.30 -22.08
C ASP A 174 -12.14 8.84 -23.02
N GLY A 175 -10.97 8.21 -23.00
CA GLY A 175 -9.86 8.59 -23.87
C GLY A 175 -9.03 9.79 -23.40
N THR A 176 -9.33 10.37 -22.24
CA THR A 176 -8.40 11.33 -21.64
C THR A 176 -7.16 10.59 -21.15
N GLY A 177 -5.99 10.88 -21.64
CA GLY A 177 -4.73 10.31 -21.18
C GLY A 177 -4.56 10.38 -19.64
N ASN A 178 -3.45 10.86 -19.17
CA ASN A 178 -3.25 11.10 -17.75
C ASN A 178 -4.04 12.35 -17.31
N PRO A 179 -5.12 12.23 -16.49
CA PRO A 179 -5.95 13.38 -16.12
C PRO A 179 -5.24 14.34 -15.18
N PHE A 180 -4.13 13.92 -14.59
CA PHE A 180 -3.31 14.74 -13.69
C PHE A 180 -2.16 15.45 -14.39
N PHE A 181 -1.86 15.13 -15.64
CA PHE A 181 -0.74 15.75 -16.34
C PHE A 181 -1.12 17.12 -16.89
N ASP A 182 -0.55 18.18 -16.32
CA ASP A 182 -0.69 19.53 -16.81
C ASP A 182 0.24 19.73 -18.04
N PRO A 183 -0.27 19.89 -19.26
CA PRO A 183 0.54 19.98 -20.46
C PRO A 183 1.35 21.28 -20.54
N VAL A 184 0.99 22.30 -19.79
CA VAL A 184 1.71 23.59 -19.70
C VAL A 184 2.86 23.46 -18.74
N LYS A 185 2.61 22.95 -17.54
CA LYS A 185 3.64 22.74 -16.51
C LYS A 185 4.50 21.51 -16.78
N LYS A 186 4.04 20.59 -17.63
CA LYS A 186 4.67 19.29 -17.93
C LYS A 186 4.95 18.46 -16.69
N GLN A 187 3.98 18.38 -15.80
CA GLN A 187 4.08 17.64 -14.55
C GLN A 187 2.71 17.19 -14.04
N PHE A 188 2.72 16.30 -13.06
CA PHE A 188 1.53 16.02 -12.25
C PHE A 188 1.02 17.29 -11.58
N SER A 189 -0.29 17.55 -11.66
CA SER A 189 -0.94 18.71 -11.04
C SER A 189 -2.35 18.33 -10.59
N TYR A 190 -2.57 18.43 -9.29
CA TYR A 190 -3.89 18.25 -8.70
C TYR A 190 -4.85 19.38 -9.09
N SER A 191 -4.38 20.61 -9.12
CA SER A 191 -5.19 21.78 -9.54
C SER A 191 -5.64 21.63 -11.01
N TYR A 192 -4.78 21.10 -11.87
CA TYR A 192 -5.16 20.77 -13.25
C TYR A 192 -6.27 19.74 -13.28
N TYR A 193 -6.13 18.65 -12.52
CA TYR A 193 -7.13 17.59 -12.39
C TYR A 193 -8.48 18.16 -11.92
N ILE A 194 -8.50 18.92 -10.84
CA ILE A 194 -9.75 19.54 -10.33
C ILE A 194 -10.38 20.49 -11.35
N ARG A 195 -9.58 21.30 -12.02
CA ARG A 195 -10.07 22.24 -13.02
C ARG A 195 -10.70 21.54 -14.23
N THR A 196 -10.09 20.45 -14.69
CA THR A 196 -10.51 19.76 -15.92
C THR A 196 -11.51 18.64 -15.65
N GLN A 197 -11.37 17.94 -14.55
CA GLN A 197 -12.15 16.75 -14.20
C GLN A 197 -13.15 16.97 -13.07
N GLY A 198 -13.02 18.05 -12.32
CA GLY A 198 -13.81 18.29 -11.09
C GLY A 198 -15.33 18.23 -11.30
N LYS A 199 -15.83 18.65 -12.46
CA LYS A 199 -17.26 18.56 -12.79
C LYS A 199 -17.80 17.11 -12.91
N TYR A 200 -16.93 16.13 -13.05
CA TYR A 200 -17.28 14.72 -13.17
C TYR A 200 -17.13 13.95 -11.86
N LEU A 201 -16.58 14.62 -10.83
CA LEU A 201 -16.42 14.00 -9.53
C LEU A 201 -17.76 13.93 -8.80
N ASN A 202 -17.95 12.84 -8.07
CA ASN A 202 -19.12 12.66 -7.21
C ASN A 202 -19.06 13.46 -5.91
N ASP A 203 -17.87 13.91 -5.50
CA ASP A 203 -17.61 14.78 -4.35
C ASP A 203 -16.21 15.39 -4.47
N MET A 204 -15.89 16.39 -3.62
CA MET A 204 -14.54 16.94 -3.55
C MET A 204 -13.67 16.12 -2.59
N PRO A 205 -12.42 15.80 -2.96
CA PRO A 205 -11.53 15.03 -2.09
C PRO A 205 -11.14 15.78 -0.81
N ASP A 206 -11.22 15.10 0.34
CA ASP A 206 -10.64 15.54 1.61
C ASP A 206 -9.17 15.12 1.76
N CYS A 207 -8.75 14.08 1.05
CA CYS A 207 -7.39 13.57 1.08
C CYS A 207 -7.04 12.78 -0.19
N LEU A 208 -5.74 12.63 -0.42
CA LEU A 208 -5.18 11.82 -1.49
C LEU A 208 -4.69 10.49 -0.92
N LEU A 209 -5.00 9.38 -1.60
CA LEU A 209 -4.42 8.07 -1.31
C LEU A 209 -3.65 7.59 -2.53
N ILE A 210 -2.38 7.22 -2.34
CA ILE A 210 -1.48 6.72 -3.38
C ILE A 210 -1.20 5.24 -3.09
N TYR A 211 -1.70 4.36 -3.98
CA TYR A 211 -1.42 2.93 -3.93
C TYR A 211 -0.73 2.49 -5.20
N LEU A 212 0.56 2.78 -5.27
CA LEU A 212 1.45 2.54 -6.40
C LEU A 212 2.75 1.89 -5.92
N GLY A 213 3.47 1.28 -6.86
CA GLY A 213 4.77 0.68 -6.60
C GLY A 213 4.89 -0.72 -7.20
N THR A 214 3.84 -1.52 -7.20
CA THR A 214 3.84 -2.92 -7.68
C THR A 214 4.39 -3.04 -9.11
N ASN A 215 3.94 -2.21 -10.05
CA ASN A 215 4.36 -2.29 -11.46
C ASN A 215 5.74 -1.67 -11.73
N GLY A 216 6.29 -0.92 -10.78
CA GLY A 216 7.60 -0.30 -10.90
C GLY A 216 8.75 -1.12 -10.30
N ILE A 217 8.43 -2.11 -9.48
CA ILE A 217 9.43 -2.90 -8.72
C ILE A 217 10.41 -3.65 -9.64
N ALA A 218 9.93 -4.16 -10.78
CA ALA A 218 10.76 -4.94 -11.71
C ALA A 218 11.80 -4.08 -12.44
N LEU A 219 11.63 -2.76 -12.46
CA LEU A 219 12.46 -1.86 -13.26
C LEU A 219 13.64 -1.31 -12.46
N ASP A 220 13.35 -0.53 -11.42
CA ASP A 220 14.35 0.18 -10.62
C ASP A 220 13.66 0.81 -9.43
N ASN A 221 13.99 0.35 -8.23
CA ASN A 221 13.35 0.83 -7.00
C ASN A 221 13.63 2.30 -6.71
N GLU A 222 14.83 2.79 -7.00
CA GLU A 222 15.20 4.19 -6.77
C GLU A 222 14.35 5.11 -7.66
N LYS A 223 14.24 4.77 -8.94
CA LYS A 223 13.36 5.51 -9.86
C LYS A 223 11.88 5.40 -9.48
N ASN A 224 11.44 4.22 -9.05
CA ASN A 224 10.06 4.01 -8.63
C ASN A 224 9.73 4.85 -7.39
N ALA A 225 10.57 4.82 -6.36
CA ALA A 225 10.43 5.66 -5.17
C ALA A 225 10.51 7.15 -5.50
N GLY A 226 11.46 7.54 -6.36
CA GLY A 226 11.63 8.92 -6.83
C GLY A 226 10.38 9.44 -7.56
N CYS A 227 9.73 8.60 -8.37
CA CYS A 227 8.47 8.97 -9.04
C CYS A 227 7.32 9.16 -8.04
N ILE A 228 7.18 8.27 -7.04
CA ILE A 228 6.17 8.42 -5.98
C ILE A 228 6.44 9.70 -5.18
N LYS A 229 7.70 9.94 -4.82
CA LYS A 229 8.08 11.18 -4.13
C LYS A 229 7.73 12.43 -4.95
N LEU A 230 8.07 12.45 -6.24
CA LEU A 230 7.77 13.59 -7.11
C LEU A 230 6.26 13.84 -7.23
N LEU A 231 5.45 12.77 -7.26
CA LEU A 231 4.00 12.88 -7.24
C LEU A 231 3.53 13.56 -5.93
N VAL A 232 4.07 13.12 -4.78
CA VAL A 232 3.78 13.72 -3.47
C VAL A 232 4.24 15.18 -3.44
N ASP A 233 5.45 15.49 -3.89
CA ASP A 233 6.02 16.85 -3.87
C ASP A 233 5.17 17.81 -4.73
N ASN A 234 4.79 17.39 -5.94
CA ASN A 234 3.93 18.20 -6.82
C ASN A 234 2.54 18.43 -6.21
N PHE A 235 1.98 17.40 -5.57
CA PHE A 235 0.70 17.55 -4.86
C PHE A 235 0.84 18.51 -3.69
N ARG A 236 1.88 18.40 -2.88
CA ARG A 236 2.15 19.27 -1.73
C ARG A 236 2.39 20.71 -2.10
N ALA A 237 2.99 20.96 -3.26
CA ALA A 237 3.18 22.33 -3.77
C ALA A 237 1.85 23.03 -4.05
N GLU A 238 0.80 22.28 -4.34
CA GLU A 238 -0.54 22.82 -4.63
C GLU A 238 -1.48 22.73 -3.43
N GLU A 239 -1.38 21.65 -2.63
CA GLU A 239 -2.25 21.35 -1.49
C GLU A 239 -1.41 21.02 -0.22
N PRO A 240 -0.79 22.02 0.41
CA PRO A 240 0.14 21.81 1.51
C PRO A 240 -0.50 21.20 2.77
N ASN A 241 -1.80 21.39 2.97
CA ASN A 241 -2.51 20.97 4.18
C ASN A 241 -3.38 19.73 4.00
N MET A 242 -3.64 19.30 2.76
CA MET A 242 -4.47 18.12 2.51
C MET A 242 -3.74 16.84 2.89
N PRO A 243 -4.32 15.92 3.68
CA PRO A 243 -3.66 14.66 4.03
C PRO A 243 -3.32 13.83 2.81
N VAL A 244 -2.14 13.20 2.82
CA VAL A 244 -1.72 12.21 1.83
C VAL A 244 -1.45 10.89 2.53
N TYR A 245 -2.05 9.84 2.03
CA TYR A 245 -1.82 8.47 2.47
C TYR A 245 -1.05 7.71 1.39
N VAL A 246 0.07 7.11 1.75
CA VAL A 246 0.88 6.25 0.86
C VAL A 246 0.73 4.82 1.34
N VAL A 247 0.15 3.97 0.50
CA VAL A 247 -0.02 2.55 0.80
C VAL A 247 1.24 1.80 0.37
N ASN A 248 1.84 1.07 1.28
CA ASN A 248 3.01 0.25 0.97
C ASN A 248 2.63 -0.93 0.07
N THR A 249 3.51 -1.25 -0.87
CA THR A 249 3.32 -2.39 -1.77
C THR A 249 3.33 -3.71 -1.01
N LEU A 250 2.40 -4.62 -1.32
CA LEU A 250 2.35 -5.94 -0.73
C LEU A 250 3.50 -6.84 -1.20
N TYR A 251 3.98 -7.69 -0.31
CA TYR A 251 4.85 -8.80 -0.67
C TYR A 251 4.12 -9.82 -1.53
N ARG A 252 4.87 -10.63 -2.26
CA ARG A 252 4.32 -11.69 -3.10
C ARG A 252 3.81 -12.84 -2.23
N GLY A 253 2.77 -13.52 -2.70
CA GLY A 253 2.25 -14.71 -2.05
C GLY A 253 3.26 -15.87 -2.06
N ASN A 254 3.13 -16.81 -1.12
CA ASN A 254 3.97 -18.00 -1.05
C ASN A 254 3.33 -19.18 -1.79
N GLN A 255 2.98 -18.97 -3.06
CA GLN A 255 2.45 -20.04 -3.90
C GLN A 255 3.54 -20.56 -4.83
N ASP A 256 3.54 -21.88 -5.06
CA ASP A 256 4.32 -22.46 -6.12
C ASP A 256 3.93 -21.80 -7.44
N GLY A 257 4.92 -21.36 -8.20
CA GLY A 257 4.67 -20.69 -9.46
C GLY A 257 4.61 -19.18 -9.43
N ILE A 258 4.77 -18.50 -8.30
CA ILE A 258 4.94 -17.04 -8.31
C ILE A 258 6.25 -16.69 -9.01
N GLY A 259 6.12 -15.90 -10.04
CA GLY A 259 7.23 -15.52 -10.90
C GLY A 259 7.59 -16.58 -11.93
N THR A 260 6.87 -17.68 -11.98
CA THR A 260 7.07 -18.76 -12.91
C THR A 260 6.27 -18.58 -14.21
N GLN A 261 6.07 -17.36 -14.68
CA GLN A 261 5.69 -17.17 -16.10
C GLN A 261 6.64 -17.91 -17.06
N GLN A 262 7.71 -18.40 -16.51
CA GLN A 262 8.81 -19.07 -17.17
C GLN A 262 8.95 -20.51 -16.72
N ASP A 263 7.92 -21.09 -16.09
CA ASP A 263 7.92 -22.52 -15.73
C ASP A 263 8.02 -23.43 -16.93
N SER A 264 7.63 -22.99 -18.11
CA SER A 264 8.00 -23.64 -19.37
C SER A 264 9.51 -23.80 -19.54
N ASP A 265 10.33 -23.03 -18.82
CA ASP A 265 11.78 -22.99 -18.94
C ASP A 265 12.49 -23.62 -17.72
N GLY A 266 11.78 -24.27 -16.82
CA GLY A 266 12.39 -25.05 -15.72
C GLY A 266 12.69 -24.26 -14.43
N TYR A 267 12.08 -23.11 -14.21
CA TYR A 267 12.29 -22.29 -13.00
C TYR A 267 11.50 -22.74 -11.76
N ALA A 268 10.62 -23.73 -11.87
CA ALA A 268 9.84 -24.23 -10.73
C ALA A 268 10.73 -24.61 -9.52
N SER A 269 11.92 -25.15 -9.77
CA SER A 269 12.90 -25.47 -8.73
C SER A 269 13.52 -24.25 -8.03
N GLN A 270 13.33 -23.05 -8.55
CA GLN A 270 13.87 -21.80 -8.02
C GLN A 270 12.77 -20.82 -7.51
N ALA A 271 11.53 -21.25 -7.46
CA ALA A 271 10.39 -20.40 -7.08
C ALA A 271 10.60 -19.68 -5.73
N GLY A 272 11.15 -20.39 -4.74
CA GLY A 272 11.44 -19.80 -3.43
C GLY A 272 12.51 -18.70 -3.47
N LEU A 273 13.56 -18.87 -4.27
CA LEU A 273 14.61 -17.86 -4.46
C LEU A 273 14.04 -16.64 -5.21
N PHE A 274 13.27 -16.88 -6.24
CA PHE A 274 12.65 -15.81 -7.02
C PHE A 274 11.71 -14.96 -6.13
N LYS A 275 10.87 -15.62 -5.32
CA LYS A 275 10.02 -14.93 -4.36
C LYS A 275 10.83 -14.05 -3.40
N TYR A 276 11.92 -14.58 -2.85
CA TYR A 276 12.79 -13.83 -1.94
C TYR A 276 13.37 -12.57 -2.60
N GLU A 277 13.85 -12.67 -3.83
CA GLU A 277 14.39 -11.52 -4.56
C GLU A 277 13.32 -10.46 -4.87
N GLU A 278 12.10 -10.88 -5.21
CA GLU A 278 10.98 -9.96 -5.41
C GLU A 278 10.54 -9.29 -4.09
N ASP A 279 10.43 -10.06 -3.01
CA ASP A 279 10.10 -9.52 -1.68
C ASP A 279 11.19 -8.54 -1.18
N LYS A 280 12.47 -8.81 -1.51
CA LYS A 280 13.57 -7.89 -1.21
C LYS A 280 13.43 -6.56 -1.95
N LYS A 281 13.00 -6.58 -3.20
CA LYS A 281 12.71 -5.35 -3.95
C LYS A 281 11.55 -4.57 -3.30
N VAL A 282 10.51 -5.27 -2.85
CA VAL A 282 9.39 -4.64 -2.13
C VAL A 282 9.88 -3.99 -0.84
N MET A 283 10.67 -4.69 -0.03
CA MET A 283 11.22 -4.15 1.21
C MET A 283 12.10 -2.93 0.95
N ASN A 284 12.99 -3.01 -0.03
CA ASN A 284 13.87 -1.89 -0.39
C ASN A 284 13.05 -0.66 -0.85
N LEU A 285 11.98 -0.87 -1.61
CA LEU A 285 11.09 0.23 -2.00
C LEU A 285 10.45 0.89 -0.76
N GLN A 286 10.02 0.11 0.21
CA GLN A 286 9.42 0.64 1.45
C GLN A 286 10.44 1.45 2.26
N ILE A 287 11.67 0.94 2.41
CA ILE A 287 12.77 1.66 3.09
C ILE A 287 13.04 2.98 2.38
N MET A 288 13.22 2.97 1.05
CA MET A 288 13.49 4.17 0.27
C MET A 288 12.35 5.19 0.37
N LEU A 289 11.09 4.76 0.30
CA LEU A 289 9.94 5.65 0.43
C LEU A 289 9.86 6.26 1.84
N SER A 290 10.10 5.45 2.88
CA SER A 290 10.14 5.94 4.25
C SER A 290 11.22 7.02 4.42
N ASP A 291 12.43 6.75 3.93
CA ASP A 291 13.55 7.70 4.02
C ASP A 291 13.29 8.99 3.20
N MET A 292 12.79 8.86 1.96
CA MET A 292 12.56 10.01 1.07
C MET A 292 11.40 10.90 1.52
N LEU A 293 10.42 10.34 2.21
CA LEU A 293 9.20 11.03 2.63
C LEU A 293 9.19 11.32 4.14
N HIS A 294 10.27 10.98 4.85
CA HIS A 294 10.40 11.27 6.27
C HIS A 294 10.27 12.76 6.54
N GLY A 295 9.49 13.12 7.57
CA GLY A 295 9.25 14.50 7.96
C GLY A 295 8.31 15.31 7.05
N CYS A 296 7.72 14.70 6.02
CA CYS A 296 6.67 15.36 5.23
C CYS A 296 5.41 15.57 6.08
N ASN A 297 4.97 16.81 6.20
CA ASN A 297 3.77 17.15 6.97
C ASN A 297 2.51 16.52 6.37
N ASN A 298 1.59 16.07 7.24
CA ASN A 298 0.31 15.47 6.83
C ASN A 298 0.45 14.31 5.82
N LEU A 299 1.57 13.59 5.88
CA LEU A 299 1.79 12.37 5.11
C LEU A 299 1.79 11.18 6.04
N TYR A 300 1.07 10.13 5.66
CA TYR A 300 0.89 8.94 6.46
C TYR A 300 1.15 7.70 5.61
N PHE A 301 1.94 6.76 6.13
CA PHE A 301 2.08 5.45 5.53
C PHE A 301 1.00 4.48 6.03
N ILE A 302 0.42 3.72 5.10
CA ILE A 302 -0.46 2.59 5.43
C ILE A 302 0.38 1.31 5.24
N PRO A 303 0.84 0.66 6.32
CA PRO A 303 1.84 -0.40 6.25
C PRO A 303 1.22 -1.77 5.96
N VAL A 304 0.47 -1.90 4.87
CA VAL A 304 -0.22 -3.16 4.53
C VAL A 304 0.75 -4.33 4.37
N ALA A 305 1.98 -4.09 3.90
CA ALA A 305 2.99 -5.12 3.77
C ALA A 305 3.41 -5.71 5.11
N ALA A 306 3.54 -4.90 6.15
CA ALA A 306 3.92 -5.35 7.50
C ALA A 306 2.81 -6.14 8.19
N THR A 307 1.55 -5.88 7.81
CA THR A 307 0.34 -6.42 8.46
C THR A 307 -0.31 -7.58 7.70
N HIS A 308 0.17 -7.92 6.50
CA HIS A 308 -0.35 -9.00 5.69
C HIS A 308 0.60 -10.20 5.70
N ASP A 309 0.12 -11.36 6.15
CA ASP A 309 0.92 -12.58 6.12
C ASP A 309 1.03 -13.12 4.69
N SER A 310 2.14 -12.82 4.03
CA SER A 310 2.38 -13.25 2.66
C SER A 310 2.59 -14.77 2.50
N GLU A 311 2.65 -15.52 3.60
CA GLU A 311 2.80 -16.99 3.56
C GLU A 311 1.45 -17.70 3.61
N TYR A 312 0.47 -17.16 4.36
CA TYR A 312 -0.76 -17.90 4.66
C TYR A 312 -2.05 -17.15 4.36
N ASN A 313 -1.99 -15.83 4.11
CA ASN A 313 -3.19 -15.03 3.86
C ASN A 313 -3.57 -14.89 2.38
N PHE A 314 -2.81 -15.48 1.47
CA PHE A 314 -3.24 -15.62 0.09
C PHE A 314 -4.12 -16.86 -0.05
N GLY A 315 -5.26 -16.72 -0.72
CA GLY A 315 -6.18 -17.83 -0.96
C GLY A 315 -5.49 -18.95 -1.75
N ALA A 316 -5.57 -20.18 -1.24
CA ALA A 316 -5.14 -21.35 -2.00
C ALA A 316 -6.10 -21.58 -3.17
N VAL A 317 -5.57 -21.66 -4.38
CA VAL A 317 -6.33 -22.09 -5.55
C VAL A 317 -5.91 -23.53 -5.86
N GLU A 318 -6.86 -24.45 -5.83
CA GLU A 318 -6.62 -25.87 -6.18
C GLU A 318 -6.30 -26.12 -7.66
N THR A 319 -5.93 -25.14 -8.40
CA THR A 319 -5.51 -25.30 -9.79
C THR A 319 -4.00 -25.40 -9.88
N PRO A 320 -3.47 -26.35 -10.65
CA PRO A 320 -2.04 -26.46 -10.83
C PRO A 320 -1.51 -25.17 -11.43
N VAL A 321 -0.56 -24.59 -10.72
CA VAL A 321 0.28 -23.46 -11.15
C VAL A 321 -0.51 -22.31 -11.79
N ASN A 322 -0.91 -21.33 -10.99
CA ASN A 322 -1.29 -20.04 -11.54
C ASN A 322 -0.05 -19.12 -11.52
N PRO A 323 0.69 -18.99 -12.62
CA PRO A 323 1.89 -18.15 -12.68
C PRO A 323 1.57 -16.67 -12.53
N ARG A 324 0.29 -16.30 -12.43
CA ARG A 324 -0.20 -14.93 -12.29
C ARG A 324 -1.00 -14.71 -11.00
N ALA A 325 -0.91 -15.63 -10.03
CA ALA A 325 -1.49 -15.37 -8.71
C ALA A 325 -0.75 -14.18 -8.08
N VAL A 326 -1.35 -13.03 -8.19
CA VAL A 326 -0.90 -11.75 -7.62
C VAL A 326 -1.69 -11.50 -6.37
#